data_74fd6b325b0bdf5a19447e171b32de7b
#
_entry.id   74fd6b325b0bdf5a19447e171b32de7b
#
_cell.length_a   1.000
_cell.length_b   1.000
_cell.length_c   1.000
_cell.angle_alpha   90.00
_cell.angle_beta   90.00
_cell.angle_gamma   90.00
#
_symmetry.space_group_name_H-M   'P 1'
#
loop_
_entity.id
_entity.type
_entity.pdbx_description
1 polymer ?
#
loop_
_entity_poly.entity_id
_entity_poly.type
_entity_poly.pdbx_seq_one_letter_code
_entity_poly.pdbx_strand_id
1 'polypeptide(L)'
;MSTIVAGHFQLQDQVEQARNELMRAGFPEDRISAFYLNQPGQHDMTPIGGDRILSPGAKESPEGVVEGAAAGGAVGAAIGAATAVVTGPAGPVVGGLVGAHVGSLYSLSKMKERGQSEEGGHGQNRYEPRKAGMLVAVAFDRPEDESRALEVLHRLGSDHIERAEGTIRNGDWTDFDPLSLPVLLH
;
A
#
# COMPACT_ATOMS: atom_id res chain seq x y z
N MET A 1 15.06 -6.82 18.58
CA MET A 1 14.80 -6.15 17.32
C MET A 1 16.03 -5.31 17.01
N SER A 2 16.53 -5.41 15.81
CA SER A 2 17.68 -4.65 15.35
C SER A 2 17.23 -3.66 14.28
N THR A 3 17.98 -2.59 14.07
CA THR A 3 17.76 -1.73 12.91
C THR A 3 18.18 -2.48 11.66
N ILE A 4 17.36 -2.41 10.62
CA ILE A 4 17.58 -3.03 9.33
C ILE A 4 17.59 -1.95 8.26
N VAL A 5 18.56 -2.01 7.37
CA VAL A 5 18.57 -1.24 6.13
C VAL A 5 18.49 -2.23 4.98
N ALA A 6 17.57 -1.98 4.05
CA ALA A 6 17.35 -2.85 2.92
C ALA A 6 17.35 -2.08 1.61
N GLY A 7 18.05 -2.59 0.62
CA GLY A 7 18.16 -2.01 -0.71
C GLY A 7 17.55 -2.90 -1.79
N HIS A 8 16.90 -2.28 -2.78
CA HIS A 8 16.29 -2.96 -3.91
C HIS A 8 17.26 -3.07 -5.08
N PHE A 9 17.27 -4.26 -5.70
CA PHE A 9 18.07 -4.57 -6.86
C PHE A 9 17.22 -5.30 -7.91
N GLN A 10 17.56 -5.15 -9.18
CA GLN A 10 16.83 -5.78 -10.28
C GLN A 10 17.51 -7.06 -10.78
N LEU A 11 18.80 -7.20 -10.57
CA LEU A 11 19.60 -8.30 -11.09
C LEU A 11 20.17 -9.16 -9.97
N GLN A 12 20.19 -10.47 -10.17
CA GLN A 12 20.73 -11.41 -9.20
C GLN A 12 22.24 -11.19 -8.95
N ASP A 13 22.99 -10.84 -9.98
CA ASP A 13 24.43 -10.58 -9.85
C ASP A 13 24.71 -9.39 -8.92
N GLN A 14 23.81 -8.37 -8.92
CA GLN A 14 23.89 -7.23 -8.01
C GLN A 14 23.66 -7.66 -6.55
N VAL A 15 22.75 -8.62 -6.33
CA VAL A 15 22.48 -9.17 -5.00
C VAL A 15 23.69 -9.89 -4.42
N GLU A 16 24.32 -10.76 -5.22
CA GLU A 16 25.53 -11.45 -4.80
C GLU A 16 26.68 -10.48 -4.51
N GLN A 17 26.83 -9.47 -5.35
CA GLN A 17 27.80 -8.41 -5.13
C GLN A 17 27.49 -7.61 -3.85
N ALA A 18 26.23 -7.28 -3.60
CA ALA A 18 25.80 -6.55 -2.41
C ALA A 18 26.09 -7.35 -1.13
N ARG A 19 25.76 -8.64 -1.11
CA ARG A 19 26.09 -9.52 0.03
C ARG A 19 27.60 -9.56 0.29
N ASN A 20 28.40 -9.75 -0.75
CA ASN A 20 29.85 -9.81 -0.62
C ASN A 20 30.44 -8.50 -0.12
N GLU A 21 29.99 -7.35 -0.62
CA GLU A 21 30.46 -6.03 -0.19
C GLU A 21 30.03 -5.70 1.25
N LEU A 22 28.81 -6.09 1.67
CA LEU A 22 28.37 -5.95 3.04
C LEU A 22 29.22 -6.80 3.99
N MET A 23 29.54 -8.05 3.61
CA MET A 23 30.46 -8.88 4.40
C MET A 23 31.86 -8.28 4.49
N ARG A 24 32.39 -7.73 3.40
CA ARG A 24 33.70 -7.01 3.39
C ARG A 24 33.65 -5.74 4.26
N ALA A 25 32.50 -5.09 4.33
CA ALA A 25 32.29 -3.95 5.21
C ALA A 25 32.14 -4.34 6.70
N GLY A 26 32.19 -5.64 7.03
CA GLY A 26 32.23 -6.16 8.38
C GLY A 26 30.85 -6.58 8.94
N PHE A 27 29.82 -6.69 8.10
CA PHE A 27 28.53 -7.25 8.52
C PHE A 27 28.59 -8.78 8.49
N PRO A 28 28.14 -9.46 9.57
CA PRO A 28 28.08 -10.92 9.60
C PRO A 28 27.10 -11.48 8.57
N GLU A 29 27.45 -12.60 7.96
CA GLU A 29 26.60 -13.23 6.94
C GLU A 29 25.21 -13.60 7.45
N ASP A 30 25.11 -14.05 8.69
CA ASP A 30 23.86 -14.41 9.35
C ASP A 30 22.93 -13.21 9.62
N ARG A 31 23.46 -11.99 9.48
CA ARG A 31 22.75 -10.72 9.58
C ARG A 31 22.38 -10.10 8.24
N ILE A 32 22.69 -10.77 7.12
CA ILE A 32 22.38 -10.30 5.77
C ILE A 32 21.33 -11.23 5.17
N SER A 33 20.17 -10.68 4.82
CA SER A 33 19.08 -11.41 4.15
C SER A 33 18.94 -10.96 2.71
N ALA A 34 18.69 -11.90 1.81
CA ALA A 34 18.41 -11.59 0.41
C ALA A 34 17.30 -12.48 -0.11
N PHE A 35 16.24 -11.88 -0.61
CA PHE A 35 15.07 -12.60 -1.11
C PHE A 35 14.37 -11.82 -2.23
N TYR A 36 13.52 -12.52 -2.98
CA TYR A 36 12.72 -11.92 -4.02
C TYR A 36 11.40 -11.39 -3.43
N LEU A 37 11.12 -10.11 -3.69
CA LEU A 37 9.86 -9.47 -3.36
C LEU A 37 8.95 -9.51 -4.59
N ASN A 38 7.80 -10.16 -4.45
CA ASN A 38 6.80 -10.23 -5.50
C ASN A 38 6.15 -8.87 -5.75
N GLN A 39 5.45 -8.75 -6.87
CA GLN A 39 4.64 -7.56 -7.14
C GLN A 39 3.54 -7.41 -6.08
N PRO A 40 3.17 -6.16 -5.74
CA PRO A 40 2.03 -5.92 -4.86
C PRO A 40 0.79 -6.65 -5.38
N GLY A 41 0.09 -7.35 -4.48
CA GLY A 41 -1.04 -8.18 -4.86
C GLY A 41 -0.74 -9.65 -5.09
N GLN A 42 0.53 -10.09 -5.00
CA GLN A 42 0.93 -11.50 -5.21
C GLN A 42 1.39 -12.22 -3.93
N HIS A 43 1.34 -11.56 -2.78
CA HIS A 43 1.76 -12.16 -1.51
C HIS A 43 0.66 -12.90 -0.78
N ASP A 44 -0.61 -12.70 -1.17
CA ASP A 44 -1.75 -13.39 -0.60
C ASP A 44 -2.06 -14.68 -1.38
N MET A 45 -2.22 -15.78 -0.67
CA MET A 45 -2.53 -17.10 -1.23
C MET A 45 -4.03 -17.31 -1.47
N THR A 46 -4.86 -16.24 -1.45
CA THR A 46 -6.28 -16.37 -1.74
C THR A 46 -6.56 -16.45 -3.25
N PRO A 47 -7.60 -17.20 -3.68
CA PRO A 47 -7.91 -17.39 -5.11
C PRO A 47 -8.26 -16.10 -5.88
N ILE A 48 -8.58 -15.03 -5.18
CA ILE A 48 -8.96 -13.73 -5.78
C ILE A 48 -7.83 -12.69 -5.64
N GLY A 49 -6.73 -13.12 -5.21
CA GLY A 49 -5.55 -12.54 -5.38
C GLY A 49 -4.80 -11.46 -4.87
N GLY A 50 -4.22 -11.56 -3.81
CA GLY A 50 -3.06 -10.79 -3.49
C GLY A 50 -3.30 -9.67 -2.50
N ASP A 51 -2.20 -9.13 -2.05
CA ASP A 51 -2.14 -8.05 -1.07
C ASP A 51 -2.91 -6.84 -1.55
N ARG A 52 -3.86 -6.42 -0.79
CA ARG A 52 -4.59 -5.18 -1.04
C ARG A 52 -4.24 -4.18 0.03
N ILE A 53 -3.32 -3.31 -0.28
CA ILE A 53 -3.16 -2.08 0.48
C ILE A 53 -4.31 -1.17 0.04
N LEU A 54 -5.36 -1.10 0.87
CA LEU A 54 -6.46 -0.17 0.64
C LEU A 54 -5.97 1.23 0.98
N SER A 55 -6.06 2.16 0.03
CA SER A 55 -5.88 3.58 0.33
C SER A 55 -6.89 4.03 1.40
N PRO A 56 -6.62 5.07 2.18
CA PRO A 56 -7.55 5.58 3.19
C PRO A 56 -8.95 5.79 2.65
N GLY A 57 -9.12 6.43 1.49
CA GLY A 57 -10.41 6.62 0.86
C GLY A 57 -11.10 5.32 0.40
N ALA A 58 -10.34 4.27 0.10
CA ALA A 58 -10.89 2.96 -0.27
C ALA A 58 -11.42 2.19 0.94
N LYS A 59 -10.89 2.41 2.14
CA LYS A 59 -11.39 1.79 3.38
C LYS A 59 -12.80 2.24 3.74
N GLU A 60 -13.14 3.48 3.44
CA GLU A 60 -14.45 4.08 3.71
C GLU A 60 -15.47 3.87 2.58
N SER A 61 -15.01 3.38 1.42
CA SER A 61 -15.85 3.21 0.22
C SER A 61 -17.12 2.39 0.43
N PRO A 62 -17.10 1.22 1.13
CA PRO A 62 -18.33 0.44 1.33
C PRO A 62 -19.37 1.19 2.13
N GLU A 63 -18.97 1.88 3.20
CA GLU A 63 -19.87 2.63 4.07
C GLU A 63 -20.45 3.85 3.34
N GLY A 64 -19.61 4.61 2.64
CA GLY A 64 -20.06 5.77 1.88
C GLY A 64 -20.96 5.43 0.72
N VAL A 65 -20.78 4.29 0.05
CA VAL A 65 -21.69 3.82 -1.01
C VAL A 65 -23.06 3.50 -0.42
N VAL A 66 -23.13 2.81 0.72
CA VAL A 66 -24.39 2.48 1.39
C VAL A 66 -25.11 3.74 1.86
N GLU A 67 -24.39 4.67 2.49
CA GLU A 67 -24.96 5.94 2.95
C GLU A 67 -25.48 6.80 1.80
N GLY A 68 -24.67 6.94 0.73
CA GLY A 68 -25.06 7.68 -0.46
C GLY A 68 -26.26 7.06 -1.18
N ALA A 69 -26.31 5.73 -1.27
CA ALA A 69 -27.43 5.02 -1.88
C ALA A 69 -28.71 5.18 -1.06
N ALA A 70 -28.62 5.12 0.27
CA ALA A 70 -29.78 5.28 1.15
C ALA A 70 -30.33 6.71 1.07
N ALA A 71 -29.49 7.74 1.17
CA ALA A 71 -29.91 9.12 1.10
C ALA A 71 -30.46 9.47 -0.29
N GLY A 72 -29.76 9.13 -1.36
CA GLY A 72 -30.18 9.37 -2.74
C GLY A 72 -31.43 8.59 -3.11
N GLY A 73 -31.55 7.36 -2.64
CA GLY A 73 -32.76 6.52 -2.82
C GLY A 73 -34.00 7.12 -2.17
N ALA A 74 -33.89 7.62 -0.95
CA ALA A 74 -35.00 8.27 -0.23
C ALA A 74 -35.47 9.54 -0.96
N VAL A 75 -34.53 10.39 -1.39
CA VAL A 75 -34.86 11.61 -2.16
C VAL A 75 -35.48 11.25 -3.50
N GLY A 76 -34.90 10.30 -4.25
CA GLY A 76 -35.44 9.85 -5.52
C GLY A 76 -36.81 9.23 -5.41
N ALA A 77 -37.09 8.43 -4.38
CA ALA A 77 -38.39 7.87 -4.11
C ALA A 77 -39.45 8.93 -3.79
N ALA A 78 -39.06 9.99 -3.02
CA ALA A 78 -39.95 11.10 -2.73
C ALA A 78 -40.34 11.89 -3.98
N ILE A 79 -39.37 12.17 -4.87
CA ILE A 79 -39.62 12.83 -6.14
C ILE A 79 -40.50 11.95 -7.05
N GLY A 80 -40.22 10.64 -7.11
CA GLY A 80 -41.00 9.67 -7.84
C GLY A 80 -42.45 9.57 -7.33
N ALA A 81 -42.65 9.67 -6.03
CA ALA A 81 -43.97 9.71 -5.42
C ALA A 81 -44.75 10.99 -5.80
N ALA A 82 -44.10 12.15 -5.81
CA ALA A 82 -44.70 13.41 -6.23
C ALA A 82 -45.17 13.38 -7.69
N THR A 83 -44.50 12.59 -8.53
CA THR A 83 -44.84 12.45 -9.95
C THR A 83 -45.75 11.23 -10.23
N ALA A 84 -46.19 10.51 -9.22
CA ALA A 84 -46.96 9.28 -9.37
C ALA A 84 -48.33 9.47 -10.08
N VAL A 85 -48.89 10.69 -10.07
CA VAL A 85 -50.10 11.02 -10.83
C VAL A 85 -49.90 10.78 -12.34
N VAL A 86 -48.70 10.96 -12.86
CA VAL A 86 -48.34 10.77 -14.26
C VAL A 86 -47.69 9.42 -14.50
N THR A 87 -46.81 8.98 -13.58
CA THR A 87 -45.99 7.77 -13.73
C THR A 87 -46.60 6.51 -13.09
N GLY A 88 -47.71 6.70 -12.33
CA GLY A 88 -48.34 5.64 -11.60
C GLY A 88 -47.46 5.08 -10.45
N PRO A 89 -47.76 3.87 -9.95
CA PRO A 89 -47.04 3.29 -8.80
C PRO A 89 -45.56 2.94 -9.10
N ALA A 90 -45.15 2.99 -10.37
CA ALA A 90 -43.73 2.77 -10.74
C ALA A 90 -42.86 3.99 -10.43
N GLY A 91 -43.41 5.20 -10.29
CA GLY A 91 -42.66 6.42 -10.03
C GLY A 91 -41.71 6.35 -8.83
N PRO A 92 -42.19 6.00 -7.63
CA PRO A 92 -41.35 5.89 -6.44
C PRO A 92 -40.23 4.86 -6.58
N VAL A 93 -40.52 3.74 -7.24
CA VAL A 93 -39.53 2.64 -7.43
C VAL A 93 -38.42 3.06 -8.35
N VAL A 94 -38.77 3.60 -9.52
CA VAL A 94 -37.77 4.09 -10.51
C VAL A 94 -36.99 5.26 -9.94
N GLY A 95 -37.68 6.24 -9.31
CA GLY A 95 -37.06 7.37 -8.67
C GLY A 95 -36.08 6.96 -7.56
N GLY A 96 -36.44 6.00 -6.72
CA GLY A 96 -35.60 5.45 -5.69
C GLY A 96 -34.33 4.78 -6.22
N LEU A 97 -34.47 3.96 -7.27
CA LEU A 97 -33.33 3.28 -7.90
C LEU A 97 -32.34 4.27 -8.56
N VAL A 98 -32.86 5.23 -9.31
CA VAL A 98 -32.01 6.27 -9.94
C VAL A 98 -31.37 7.14 -8.87
N GLY A 99 -32.11 7.55 -7.86
CA GLY A 99 -31.61 8.34 -6.75
C GLY A 99 -30.52 7.63 -5.94
N ALA A 100 -30.68 6.33 -5.68
CA ALA A 100 -29.69 5.51 -5.00
C ALA A 100 -28.39 5.43 -5.82
N HIS A 101 -28.49 5.25 -7.13
CA HIS A 101 -27.34 5.18 -8.00
C HIS A 101 -26.58 6.52 -8.06
N VAL A 102 -27.28 7.62 -8.26
CA VAL A 102 -26.69 8.97 -8.29
C VAL A 102 -26.11 9.34 -6.92
N GLY A 103 -26.82 9.02 -5.83
CA GLY A 103 -26.37 9.28 -4.47
C GLY A 103 -25.08 8.54 -4.11
N SER A 104 -24.94 7.28 -4.53
CA SER A 104 -23.70 6.52 -4.32
C SER A 104 -22.52 7.11 -5.07
N LEU A 105 -22.70 7.55 -6.31
CA LEU A 105 -21.64 8.21 -7.09
C LEU A 105 -21.22 9.55 -6.49
N TYR A 106 -22.19 10.33 -5.98
CA TYR A 106 -21.91 11.59 -5.30
C TYR A 106 -21.13 11.39 -4.01
N SER A 107 -21.48 10.37 -3.23
CA SER A 107 -20.77 10.01 -2.01
C SER A 107 -19.32 9.59 -2.30
N LEU A 108 -19.08 8.82 -3.37
CA LEU A 108 -17.73 8.45 -3.79
C LEU A 108 -16.88 9.68 -4.17
N SER A 109 -17.48 10.69 -4.82
CA SER A 109 -16.75 11.91 -5.16
C SER A 109 -16.37 12.71 -3.91
N LYS A 110 -17.25 12.78 -2.91
CA LYS A 110 -16.96 13.43 -1.62
C LYS A 110 -15.89 12.70 -0.81
N MET A 111 -15.86 11.37 -0.84
CA MET A 111 -14.80 10.60 -0.19
C MET A 111 -13.44 10.86 -0.82
N LYS A 112 -13.39 11.02 -2.15
CA LYS A 112 -12.17 11.42 -2.83
C LYS A 112 -11.64 12.78 -2.35
N GLU A 113 -12.53 13.73 -2.10
CA GLU A 113 -12.16 15.06 -1.58
C GLU A 113 -11.68 14.98 -0.12
N ARG A 114 -12.31 14.16 0.73
CA ARG A 114 -11.89 13.94 2.12
C ARG A 114 -10.53 13.23 2.19
N GLY A 115 -10.33 12.16 1.42
CA GLY A 115 -9.05 11.47 1.36
C GLY A 115 -7.90 12.38 0.94
N GLN A 116 -8.15 13.35 0.06
CA GLN A 116 -7.16 14.37 -0.31
C GLN A 116 -6.82 15.33 0.83
N SER A 117 -7.79 15.62 1.71
CA SER A 117 -7.60 16.57 2.83
C SER A 117 -6.85 15.92 4.00
N GLU A 118 -7.09 14.65 4.27
CA GLU A 118 -6.44 13.91 5.36
C GLU A 118 -4.98 13.55 5.05
N GLU A 119 -4.63 13.42 3.78
CA GLU A 119 -3.29 13.04 3.32
C GLU A 119 -2.40 14.22 2.90
N GLY A 120 -2.74 15.44 3.26
CA GLY A 120 -1.88 16.61 3.05
C GLY A 120 -1.93 17.22 1.65
N GLY A 121 -2.98 16.94 0.88
CA GLY A 121 -3.29 17.67 -0.36
C GLY A 121 -2.46 17.27 -1.58
N HIS A 122 -3.06 17.39 -2.75
CA HIS A 122 -2.45 17.23 -4.07
C HIS A 122 -2.14 15.81 -4.55
N GLY A 123 -3.17 14.96 -4.61
CA GLY A 123 -3.13 13.77 -5.47
C GLY A 123 -2.24 12.64 -4.96
N GLN A 124 -1.85 12.65 -3.71
CA GLN A 124 -0.98 11.67 -3.10
C GLN A 124 -1.70 10.63 -2.25
N ASN A 125 -2.88 10.22 -2.66
CA ASN A 125 -3.49 8.99 -2.17
C ASN A 125 -2.80 7.79 -2.84
N ARG A 126 -1.47 7.81 -2.93
CA ARG A 126 -0.64 6.74 -3.44
C ARG A 126 0.31 6.32 -2.35
N TYR A 127 0.00 5.20 -1.72
CA TYR A 127 1.07 4.41 -1.16
C TYR A 127 2.02 4.07 -2.32
N GLU A 128 3.29 4.39 -2.17
CA GLU A 128 4.29 3.75 -3.02
C GLU A 128 4.51 2.34 -2.46
N PRO A 129 3.90 1.32 -3.07
CA PRO A 129 4.16 -0.05 -2.67
C PRO A 129 5.63 -0.35 -2.92
N ARG A 130 6.20 -1.26 -2.13
CA ARG A 130 7.54 -1.76 -2.42
C ARG A 130 7.62 -2.23 -3.86
N LYS A 131 8.68 -1.85 -4.55
CA LYS A 131 8.92 -2.34 -5.92
C LYS A 131 9.21 -3.83 -5.88
N ALA A 132 8.67 -4.56 -6.85
CA ALA A 132 9.06 -5.95 -7.07
C ALA A 132 10.54 -6.02 -7.47
N GLY A 133 11.21 -7.09 -7.07
CA GLY A 133 12.62 -7.29 -7.34
C GLY A 133 13.33 -8.01 -6.21
N MET A 134 14.63 -7.98 -6.23
CA MET A 134 15.46 -8.55 -5.17
C MET A 134 15.68 -7.54 -4.07
N LEU A 135 15.42 -7.93 -2.82
CA LEU A 135 15.70 -7.14 -1.63
C LEU A 135 16.93 -7.70 -0.92
N VAL A 136 17.89 -6.85 -0.63
CA VAL A 136 19.04 -7.19 0.21
C VAL A 136 18.97 -6.35 1.47
N ALA A 137 18.82 -7.02 2.60
CA ALA A 137 18.65 -6.41 3.92
C ALA A 137 19.83 -6.76 4.83
N VAL A 138 20.26 -5.81 5.65
CA VAL A 138 21.30 -6.02 6.66
C VAL A 138 20.85 -5.48 8.00
N ALA A 139 20.97 -6.31 9.05
CA ALA A 139 20.65 -5.96 10.42
C ALA A 139 21.90 -5.57 11.20
N PHE A 140 21.79 -4.52 12.00
CA PHE A 140 22.86 -4.06 12.89
C PHE A 140 22.26 -3.50 14.18
N ASP A 141 23.09 -3.43 15.22
CA ASP A 141 22.67 -2.97 16.54
C ASP A 141 23.29 -1.61 16.89
N ARG A 142 24.34 -1.17 16.16
CA ARG A 142 25.05 0.06 16.41
C ARG A 142 24.65 1.13 15.38
N PRO A 143 24.24 2.33 15.83
CA PRO A 143 23.83 3.40 14.90
C PRO A 143 24.89 3.80 13.87
N GLU A 144 26.19 3.71 14.22
CA GLU A 144 27.29 4.02 13.32
C GLU A 144 27.39 3.07 12.11
N ASP A 145 26.82 1.86 12.22
CA ASP A 145 26.82 0.89 11.14
C ASP A 145 25.84 1.25 10.03
N GLU A 146 24.81 2.07 10.32
CA GLU A 146 23.83 2.52 9.34
C GLU A 146 24.49 3.22 8.14
N SER A 147 25.33 4.21 8.40
CA SER A 147 26.03 4.96 7.35
C SER A 147 26.86 4.06 6.45
N ARG A 148 27.52 3.06 7.05
CA ARG A 148 28.34 2.09 6.30
C ARG A 148 27.49 1.16 5.43
N ALA A 149 26.33 0.71 5.93
CA ALA A 149 25.39 -0.09 5.15
C ALA A 149 24.83 0.71 3.97
N LEU A 150 24.41 1.95 4.21
CA LEU A 150 23.90 2.86 3.20
C LEU A 150 24.94 3.12 2.10
N GLU A 151 26.20 3.40 2.47
CA GLU A 151 27.28 3.64 1.52
C GLU A 151 27.48 2.44 0.57
N VAL A 152 27.43 1.21 1.11
CA VAL A 152 27.56 -0.01 0.28
C VAL A 152 26.40 -0.13 -0.67
N LEU A 153 25.16 -0.01 -0.19
CA LEU A 153 23.96 -0.17 -1.02
C LEU A 153 23.85 0.90 -2.10
N HIS A 154 24.13 2.16 -1.78
CA HIS A 154 24.16 3.26 -2.77
C HIS A 154 25.22 3.07 -3.83
N ARG A 155 26.45 2.70 -3.43
CA ARG A 155 27.55 2.46 -4.37
C ARG A 155 27.24 1.36 -5.39
N LEU A 156 26.40 0.39 -5.01
CA LEU A 156 25.99 -0.70 -5.87
C LEU A 156 24.73 -0.40 -6.68
N GLY A 157 24.23 0.83 -6.60
CA GLY A 157 23.13 1.31 -7.44
C GLY A 157 21.74 0.88 -6.94
N SER A 158 21.57 0.65 -5.64
CA SER A 158 20.24 0.51 -5.09
C SER A 158 19.47 1.82 -5.20
N ASP A 159 18.38 1.81 -5.95
CA ASP A 159 17.55 3.01 -6.20
C ASP A 159 16.59 3.33 -5.05
N HIS A 160 16.24 2.30 -4.26
CA HIS A 160 15.28 2.40 -3.16
C HIS A 160 15.87 1.71 -1.94
N ILE A 161 16.25 2.52 -0.96
CA ILE A 161 16.75 2.02 0.32
C ILE A 161 15.71 2.33 1.37
N GLU A 162 15.31 1.31 2.12
CA GLU A 162 14.36 1.45 3.22
C GLU A 162 15.01 1.13 4.56
N ARG A 163 14.50 1.77 5.60
CA ARG A 163 14.81 1.46 6.99
C ARG A 163 13.63 0.73 7.64
N ALA A 164 13.94 -0.28 8.41
CA ALA A 164 12.98 -1.03 9.19
C ALA A 164 13.56 -1.44 10.55
N GLU A 165 12.69 -1.87 11.44
CA GLU A 165 13.05 -2.56 12.67
C GLU A 165 12.60 -4.01 12.54
N GLY A 166 13.48 -4.95 12.86
CA GLY A 166 13.14 -6.36 12.69
C GLY A 166 14.22 -7.32 13.17
N THR A 167 14.10 -8.57 12.73
CA THR A 167 14.98 -9.67 13.17
C THR A 167 15.46 -10.45 11.95
N ILE A 168 16.75 -10.37 11.64
CA ILE A 168 17.42 -11.27 10.69
C ILE A 168 18.17 -12.34 11.48
N ARG A 169 17.90 -13.61 11.19
CA ARG A 169 18.56 -14.78 11.78
C ARG A 169 18.96 -15.77 10.71
N ASN A 170 20.21 -16.18 10.72
CA ASN A 170 20.76 -17.14 9.76
C ASN A 170 20.51 -16.73 8.28
N GLY A 171 20.55 -15.43 8.01
CA GLY A 171 20.30 -14.91 6.67
C GLY A 171 18.83 -14.80 6.26
N ASP A 172 17.89 -15.01 7.19
CA ASP A 172 16.45 -14.90 6.94
C ASP A 172 15.84 -13.75 7.78
N TRP A 173 15.10 -12.85 7.13
CA TRP A 173 14.32 -11.78 7.78
C TRP A 173 12.97 -12.35 8.22
N THR A 174 12.94 -12.85 9.46
CA THR A 174 11.86 -13.70 9.99
C THR A 174 10.54 -12.98 10.25
N ASP A 175 10.58 -11.67 10.48
CA ASP A 175 9.42 -10.82 10.78
C ASP A 175 9.15 -9.77 9.68
N PHE A 176 9.61 -10.04 8.46
CA PHE A 176 9.34 -9.17 7.32
C PHE A 176 7.85 -9.19 6.97
N ASP A 177 7.26 -7.99 6.92
CA ASP A 177 5.89 -7.79 6.44
C ASP A 177 5.91 -7.10 5.07
N PRO A 178 5.58 -7.81 3.98
CA PRO A 178 5.54 -7.23 2.64
C PRO A 178 4.48 -6.14 2.48
N LEU A 179 3.46 -6.12 3.36
CA LEU A 179 2.36 -5.16 3.33
C LEU A 179 2.66 -3.87 4.11
N SER A 180 3.69 -3.89 4.96
CA SER A 180 4.09 -2.69 5.69
C SER A 180 4.65 -1.64 4.73
N LEU A 181 4.39 -0.37 5.04
CA LEU A 181 4.93 0.72 4.24
C LEU A 181 6.44 0.86 4.44
N PRO A 182 7.24 0.98 3.36
CA PRO A 182 8.66 1.22 3.48
C PRO A 182 8.94 2.64 4.00
N VAL A 183 9.86 2.76 4.94
CA VAL A 183 10.43 4.05 5.34
C VAL A 183 11.65 4.30 4.46
N LEU A 184 11.46 5.04 3.39
CA LEU A 184 12.52 5.30 2.41
C LEU A 184 13.56 6.26 2.98
N LEU A 185 14.83 5.95 2.73
CA LEU A 185 15.98 6.78 3.01
C LEU A 185 16.46 7.45 1.70
N HIS A 186 16.66 8.76 1.77
CA HIS A 186 17.07 9.59 0.62
C HIS A 186 18.52 10.01 0.73
#